data_48d95903432b7400eed9af24e51c6f32
#
_entry.id   48d95903432b7400eed9af24e51c6f32
#
_cell.length_a   1.000
_cell.length_b   1.000
_cell.length_c   1.000
_cell.angle_alpha   90.00
_cell.angle_beta   90.00
_cell.angle_gamma   90.00
#
_symmetry.space_group_name_H-M   'P 1'
#
loop_
_entity.id
_entity.type
_entity.pdbx_description
1 polymer ?
#
loop_
_entity_poly.entity_id
_entity_poly.type
_entity_poly.pdbx_seq_one_letter_code
_entity_poly.pdbx_strand_id
1 'polypeptide(L)'
;MKKILFMINSMGVGGAEKSLSSLLNLFDYQRYDVYLQMINRGGTFEKLLPPQVKILPSIPYFQFCGLPLVKQLTAGNIRFLKARLAVSEQLRKNDRTGKPLHATQVLWNGARNAFDPLPGAYDVAIAWGQGTPTHFVAEKVNAVKKIAWVNADYEGVGFDRGFDREIYGRYDYISCVSGQLSEKFREVFPEYAEKVVTVYDINSEKLIRSMAEEPADLPSLHGTVITTVGRLVTQKGYDIAIEAARILKERGADFTWMVCGEGPERKMLEEKIGQYGLQKDFILLGVQANPYPYMKAGDIYVQTSRFEGYCLTLTEARILNRPCVATDFDVVYDQMVQGENGLVVEMTPEAVAEGILRLMRDPALYAHIRQYQQSEEKGNEGEIQRVFRILEE
;
A
#
# COMPACT_ATOMS: atom_id res chain seq x y z
N MET A 1 -12.99 12.02 25.87
CA MET A 1 -12.38 11.73 24.56
C MET A 1 -12.76 10.31 24.15
N LYS A 2 -13.24 10.11 22.92
CA LYS A 2 -13.53 8.78 22.40
C LYS A 2 -12.21 8.01 22.19
N LYS A 3 -12.18 6.76 22.63
CA LYS A 3 -11.02 5.85 22.47
C LYS A 3 -11.10 5.16 21.11
N ILE A 4 -10.18 5.45 20.24
CA ILE A 4 -10.10 4.88 18.90
C ILE A 4 -8.92 3.93 18.81
N LEU A 5 -9.16 2.68 18.44
CA LEU A 5 -8.12 1.69 18.18
C LEU A 5 -7.95 1.51 16.67
N PHE A 6 -6.74 1.69 16.19
CA PHE A 6 -6.33 1.21 14.88
C PHE A 6 -5.54 -0.09 15.04
N MET A 7 -5.80 -1.06 14.16
CA MET A 7 -5.02 -2.29 14.09
C MET A 7 -4.50 -2.52 12.68
N ILE A 8 -3.18 -2.70 12.56
CA ILE A 8 -2.49 -2.92 11.29
C ILE A 8 -1.47 -4.05 11.40
N ASN A 9 -1.06 -4.65 10.28
CA ASN A 9 -0.03 -5.69 10.28
C ASN A 9 1.33 -5.14 10.75
N SER A 10 1.78 -4.04 10.18
CA SER A 10 3.02 -3.35 10.54
C SER A 10 2.95 -1.89 10.10
N MET A 11 3.93 -1.09 10.47
CA MET A 11 4.19 0.23 9.90
C MET A 11 5.44 0.20 9.00
N GLY A 12 5.54 -0.86 8.18
CA GLY A 12 6.60 -1.05 7.18
C GLY A 12 6.45 -0.10 5.99
N VAL A 13 7.07 -0.45 4.86
CA VAL A 13 6.96 0.33 3.63
C VAL A 13 5.81 -0.22 2.78
N GLY A 14 4.74 0.53 2.67
CA GLY A 14 3.55 0.17 1.88
C GLY A 14 2.52 1.30 1.83
N GLY A 15 1.55 1.19 0.91
CA GLY A 15 0.51 2.19 0.72
C GLY A 15 -0.43 2.32 1.92
N ALA A 16 -0.86 1.19 2.50
CA ALA A 16 -1.75 1.18 3.65
C ALA A 16 -1.10 1.79 4.91
N GLU A 17 0.18 1.48 5.15
CA GLU A 17 0.96 2.01 6.27
C GLU A 17 1.16 3.52 6.14
N LYS A 18 1.41 3.97 4.92
CA LYS A 18 1.56 5.37 4.61
C LYS A 18 0.24 6.13 4.74
N SER A 19 -0.84 5.59 4.20
CA SER A 19 -2.18 6.17 4.34
C SER A 19 -2.57 6.30 5.81
N LEU A 20 -2.30 5.28 6.64
CA LEU A 20 -2.52 5.37 8.09
C LEU A 20 -1.65 6.46 8.73
N SER A 21 -0.36 6.54 8.36
CA SER A 21 0.52 7.59 8.87
C SER A 21 0.01 8.98 8.50
N SER A 22 -0.42 9.18 7.24
CA SER A 22 -1.01 10.46 6.79
C SER A 22 -2.28 10.80 7.57
N LEU A 23 -3.19 9.84 7.71
CA LEU A 23 -4.42 10.00 8.50
C LEU A 23 -4.10 10.40 9.93
N LEU A 24 -3.21 9.67 10.61
CA LEU A 24 -2.87 9.92 12.01
C LEU A 24 -2.19 11.29 12.22
N ASN A 25 -1.43 11.79 11.25
CA ASN A 25 -0.85 13.13 11.32
C ASN A 25 -1.89 14.27 11.17
N LEU A 26 -3.07 13.99 10.66
CA LEU A 26 -4.19 14.93 10.53
C LEU A 26 -5.25 14.75 11.63
N PHE A 27 -5.07 13.77 12.53
CA PHE A 27 -6.10 13.38 13.48
C PHE A 27 -6.30 14.42 14.59
N ASP A 28 -7.55 14.59 15.04
CA ASP A 28 -7.90 15.53 16.12
C ASP A 28 -7.69 14.89 17.52
N TYR A 29 -6.50 15.03 18.04
CA TYR A 29 -6.11 14.50 19.36
C TYR A 29 -6.73 15.25 20.55
N GLN A 30 -7.47 16.33 20.33
CA GLN A 30 -8.27 16.98 21.39
C GLN A 30 -9.59 16.24 21.60
N ARG A 31 -10.13 15.62 20.55
CA ARG A 31 -11.40 14.88 20.58
C ARG A 31 -11.20 13.38 20.81
N TYR A 32 -10.11 12.81 20.28
CA TYR A 32 -9.88 11.38 20.23
C TYR A 32 -8.62 10.95 20.98
N ASP A 33 -8.74 9.87 21.74
CA ASP A 33 -7.64 9.15 22.38
C ASP A 33 -7.28 7.94 21.50
N VAL A 34 -6.15 8.05 20.78
CA VAL A 34 -5.80 7.11 19.70
C VAL A 34 -4.82 6.05 20.17
N TYR A 35 -5.17 4.81 19.92
CA TYR A 35 -4.38 3.61 20.19
C TYR A 35 -4.02 2.92 18.88
N LEU A 36 -2.79 2.41 18.78
CA LEU A 36 -2.32 1.64 17.63
C LEU A 36 -1.81 0.28 18.08
N GLN A 37 -2.45 -0.78 17.58
CA GLN A 37 -1.98 -2.15 17.70
C GLN A 37 -1.34 -2.60 16.39
N MET A 38 -0.07 -2.94 16.45
CA MET A 38 0.65 -3.57 15.34
C MET A 38 0.84 -5.07 15.63
N ILE A 39 0.74 -5.89 14.59
CA ILE A 39 1.11 -7.30 14.67
C ILE A 39 2.64 -7.42 14.74
N ASN A 40 3.34 -6.74 13.84
CA ASN A 40 4.80 -6.66 13.78
C ASN A 40 5.26 -5.23 14.04
N ARG A 41 6.21 -5.06 14.97
CA ARG A 41 6.82 -3.78 15.34
C ARG A 41 8.07 -3.49 14.52
N GLY A 42 8.51 -2.24 14.50
CA GLY A 42 9.79 -1.82 13.93
C GLY A 42 9.75 -1.41 12.46
N GLY A 43 8.60 -1.07 11.93
CA GLY A 43 8.47 -0.57 10.55
C GLY A 43 8.95 0.88 10.37
N THR A 44 9.27 1.23 9.13
CA THR A 44 9.79 2.57 8.75
C THR A 44 8.85 3.71 9.14
N PHE A 45 7.55 3.55 8.85
CA PHE A 45 6.53 4.55 9.16
C PHE A 45 6.19 4.62 10.67
N GLU A 46 6.64 3.66 11.49
CA GLU A 46 6.46 3.75 12.95
C GLU A 46 7.13 4.99 13.54
N LYS A 47 8.26 5.44 12.96
CA LYS A 47 8.99 6.64 13.39
C LYS A 47 8.32 7.95 13.00
N LEU A 48 7.41 7.91 12.05
CA LEU A 48 6.67 9.08 11.54
C LEU A 48 5.29 9.24 12.22
N LEU A 49 4.97 8.38 13.18
CA LEU A 49 3.73 8.47 13.93
C LEU A 49 3.76 9.66 14.89
N PRO A 50 2.67 10.41 15.00
CA PRO A 50 2.53 11.47 15.98
C PRO A 50 2.75 10.95 17.42
N PRO A 51 3.41 11.72 18.30
CA PRO A 51 3.70 11.30 19.66
C PRO A 51 2.44 11.09 20.53
N GLN A 52 1.29 11.59 20.10
CA GLN A 52 -0.01 11.40 20.75
C GLN A 52 -0.55 9.98 20.56
N VAL A 53 -0.09 9.24 19.55
CA VAL A 53 -0.54 7.86 19.29
C VAL A 53 0.03 6.92 20.35
N LYS A 54 -0.86 6.25 21.08
CA LYS A 54 -0.50 5.27 22.10
C LYS A 54 -0.29 3.91 21.47
N ILE A 55 0.97 3.53 21.28
CA ILE A 55 1.33 2.25 20.70
C ILE A 55 1.20 1.14 21.74
N LEU A 56 0.38 0.14 21.44
CA LEU A 56 0.15 -0.99 22.33
C LEU A 56 1.29 -2.02 22.29
N PRO A 57 1.49 -2.81 23.36
CA PRO A 57 2.45 -3.91 23.36
C PRO A 57 2.14 -4.92 22.25
N SER A 58 3.18 -5.57 21.73
CA SER A 58 3.01 -6.61 20.73
C SER A 58 2.18 -7.78 21.24
N ILE A 59 1.38 -8.38 20.36
CA ILE A 59 0.53 -9.53 20.69
C ILE A 59 1.43 -10.74 21.04
N PRO A 60 1.24 -11.38 22.22
CA PRO A 60 2.16 -12.42 22.71
C PRO A 60 2.38 -13.60 21.77
N TYR A 61 1.34 -14.03 21.04
CA TYR A 61 1.47 -15.13 20.07
C TYR A 61 2.45 -14.76 18.92
N PHE A 62 2.38 -13.55 18.38
CA PHE A 62 3.29 -13.13 17.29
C PHE A 62 4.71 -12.94 17.80
N GLN A 63 4.89 -12.41 19.02
CA GLN A 63 6.21 -12.38 19.67
C GLN A 63 6.81 -13.78 19.79
N PHE A 64 6.01 -14.75 20.28
CA PHE A 64 6.42 -16.15 20.38
C PHE A 64 6.83 -16.71 19.00
N CYS A 65 6.04 -16.47 17.95
CA CYS A 65 6.36 -16.94 16.59
C CYS A 65 7.65 -16.34 16.02
N GLY A 66 8.04 -15.14 16.45
CA GLY A 66 9.29 -14.48 16.07
C GLY A 66 10.54 -15.04 16.78
N LEU A 67 10.40 -15.87 17.82
CA LEU A 67 11.52 -16.47 18.52
C LEU A 67 12.18 -17.58 17.66
N PRO A 68 13.50 -17.83 17.82
CA PRO A 68 14.14 -19.02 17.31
C PRO A 68 13.48 -20.31 17.81
N LEU A 69 13.43 -21.36 17.00
CA LEU A 69 12.72 -22.62 17.33
C LEU A 69 13.11 -23.21 18.69
N VAL A 70 14.38 -23.20 19.06
CA VAL A 70 14.86 -23.68 20.36
C VAL A 70 14.24 -22.88 21.49
N LYS A 71 14.17 -21.55 21.37
CA LYS A 71 13.53 -20.69 22.38
C LYS A 71 12.03 -20.89 22.47
N GLN A 72 11.37 -21.21 21.36
CA GLN A 72 9.94 -21.54 21.39
C GLN A 72 9.65 -22.83 22.17
N LEU A 73 10.48 -23.85 22.01
CA LEU A 73 10.36 -25.11 22.74
C LEU A 73 10.58 -24.91 24.25
N THR A 74 11.51 -24.05 24.63
CA THR A 74 11.87 -23.78 26.04
C THR A 74 11.00 -22.71 26.72
N ALA A 75 10.24 -21.91 25.96
CA ALA A 75 9.37 -20.86 26.51
C ALA A 75 8.16 -21.36 27.30
N GLY A 76 7.91 -22.68 27.34
CA GLY A 76 6.86 -23.30 28.15
C GLY A 76 5.42 -22.99 27.72
N ASN A 77 5.20 -22.26 26.61
CA ASN A 77 3.86 -21.91 26.13
C ASN A 77 3.32 -22.96 25.17
N ILE A 78 2.79 -24.05 25.74
CA ILE A 78 2.24 -25.20 25.00
C ILE A 78 1.07 -24.76 24.07
N ARG A 79 0.24 -23.80 24.51
CA ARG A 79 -0.88 -23.26 23.69
C ARG A 79 -0.38 -22.65 22.38
N PHE A 80 0.64 -21.82 22.45
CA PHE A 80 1.22 -21.19 21.27
C PHE A 80 1.94 -22.19 20.36
N LEU A 81 2.65 -23.13 20.94
CA LEU A 81 3.32 -24.19 20.18
C LEU A 81 2.32 -25.05 19.41
N LYS A 82 1.25 -25.51 20.05
CA LYS A 82 0.18 -26.28 19.41
C LYS A 82 -0.46 -25.50 18.26
N ALA A 83 -0.78 -24.20 18.48
CA ALA A 83 -1.34 -23.34 17.44
C ALA A 83 -0.41 -23.17 16.25
N ARG A 84 0.89 -22.96 16.48
CA ARG A 84 1.89 -22.85 15.43
C ARG A 84 2.02 -24.14 14.60
N LEU A 85 2.03 -25.29 15.25
CA LEU A 85 2.06 -26.60 14.56
C LEU A 85 0.77 -26.80 13.74
N ALA A 86 -0.40 -26.48 14.29
CA ALA A 86 -1.66 -26.55 13.57
C ALA A 86 -1.68 -25.66 12.32
N VAL A 87 -1.20 -24.40 12.43
CA VAL A 87 -1.06 -23.50 11.28
C VAL A 87 -0.10 -24.08 10.22
N SER A 88 1.06 -24.58 10.66
CA SER A 88 2.05 -25.17 9.72
C SER A 88 1.51 -26.39 8.99
N GLU A 89 0.74 -27.24 9.68
CA GLU A 89 0.09 -28.40 9.08
C GLU A 89 -1.00 -27.97 8.09
N GLN A 90 -1.84 -27.00 8.49
CA GLN A 90 -2.90 -26.49 7.63
C GLN A 90 -2.35 -25.81 6.38
N LEU A 91 -1.26 -25.03 6.45
CA LEU A 91 -0.60 -24.45 5.29
C LEU A 91 -0.15 -25.53 4.30
N ARG A 92 0.54 -26.59 4.79
CA ARG A 92 0.96 -27.70 3.94
C ARG A 92 -0.19 -28.45 3.26
N LYS A 93 -1.32 -28.58 3.95
CA LYS A 93 -2.54 -29.18 3.37
C LYS A 93 -3.20 -28.22 2.38
N ASN A 94 -3.25 -26.93 2.72
CA ASN A 94 -3.84 -25.88 1.90
C ASN A 94 -3.21 -25.79 0.51
N ASP A 95 -1.87 -25.89 0.42
CA ASP A 95 -1.12 -25.89 -0.85
C ASP A 95 -1.48 -27.06 -1.78
N ARG A 96 -2.13 -28.11 -1.27
CA ARG A 96 -2.54 -29.30 -2.02
C ARG A 96 -4.01 -29.26 -2.43
N THR A 97 -4.75 -28.21 -2.04
CA THR A 97 -6.18 -28.08 -2.38
C THR A 97 -6.35 -27.38 -3.72
N GLY A 98 -7.44 -27.68 -4.44
CA GLY A 98 -7.77 -26.98 -5.70
C GLY A 98 -8.25 -25.53 -5.51
N LYS A 99 -8.56 -25.13 -4.28
CA LYS A 99 -8.94 -23.75 -3.90
C LYS A 99 -8.30 -23.42 -2.55
N PRO A 100 -7.03 -23.00 -2.52
CA PRO A 100 -6.35 -22.70 -1.28
C PRO A 100 -6.94 -21.44 -0.62
N LEU A 101 -7.08 -21.49 0.71
CA LEU A 101 -7.36 -20.30 1.51
C LEU A 101 -6.14 -19.37 1.50
N HIS A 102 -6.39 -18.08 1.61
CA HIS A 102 -5.30 -17.11 1.81
C HIS A 102 -4.54 -17.41 3.13
N ALA A 103 -3.23 -17.19 3.15
CA ALA A 103 -2.37 -17.56 4.29
C ALA A 103 -2.83 -16.96 5.63
N THR A 104 -3.41 -15.76 5.64
CA THR A 104 -3.94 -15.13 6.85
C THR A 104 -5.22 -15.80 7.35
N GLN A 105 -6.05 -16.35 6.45
CA GLN A 105 -7.23 -17.14 6.80
C GLN A 105 -6.81 -18.47 7.42
N VAL A 106 -5.79 -19.13 6.85
CA VAL A 106 -5.20 -20.35 7.42
C VAL A 106 -4.61 -20.07 8.81
N LEU A 107 -3.88 -18.97 8.96
CA LEU A 107 -3.35 -18.53 10.25
C LEU A 107 -4.48 -18.36 11.27
N TRP A 108 -5.55 -17.64 10.89
CA TRP A 108 -6.68 -17.41 11.80
C TRP A 108 -7.37 -18.70 12.19
N ASN A 109 -7.64 -19.57 11.23
CA ASN A 109 -8.27 -20.86 11.48
C ASN A 109 -7.46 -21.73 12.45
N GLY A 110 -6.14 -21.78 12.30
CA GLY A 110 -5.26 -22.60 13.15
C GLY A 110 -4.89 -21.97 14.50
N ALA A 111 -4.91 -20.64 14.62
CA ALA A 111 -4.36 -19.95 15.78
C ALA A 111 -5.35 -19.07 16.57
N ARG A 112 -6.58 -18.83 16.10
CA ARG A 112 -7.54 -17.90 16.76
C ARG A 112 -7.78 -18.18 18.24
N ASN A 113 -7.72 -19.46 18.67
CA ASN A 113 -7.88 -19.86 20.05
C ASN A 113 -6.62 -19.63 20.91
N ALA A 114 -5.49 -19.34 20.26
CA ALA A 114 -4.25 -18.96 20.94
C ALA A 114 -4.17 -17.45 21.23
N PHE A 115 -5.01 -16.64 20.58
CA PHE A 115 -5.07 -15.21 20.86
C PHE A 115 -5.97 -14.93 22.05
N ASP A 116 -5.45 -14.19 23.00
CA ASP A 116 -6.25 -13.59 24.07
C ASP A 116 -7.00 -12.37 23.53
N PRO A 117 -8.16 -11.99 24.10
CA PRO A 117 -8.79 -10.72 23.81
C PRO A 117 -7.83 -9.56 24.08
N LEU A 118 -7.87 -8.54 23.23
CA LEU A 118 -7.08 -7.32 23.43
C LEU A 118 -7.58 -6.61 24.70
N PRO A 119 -6.71 -6.29 25.65
CA PRO A 119 -7.10 -5.59 26.88
C PRO A 119 -7.70 -4.21 26.59
N GLY A 120 -8.72 -3.86 27.36
CA GLY A 120 -9.39 -2.56 27.27
C GLY A 120 -10.71 -2.61 26.52
N ALA A 121 -11.40 -1.47 26.54
CA ALA A 121 -12.63 -1.23 25.78
C ALA A 121 -12.45 0.07 24.97
N TYR A 122 -12.93 0.05 23.76
CA TYR A 122 -12.79 1.13 22.80
C TYR A 122 -14.18 1.60 22.33
N ASP A 123 -14.31 2.88 22.02
CA ASP A 123 -15.51 3.40 21.38
C ASP A 123 -15.57 2.94 19.92
N VAL A 124 -14.43 2.99 19.22
CA VAL A 124 -14.32 2.49 17.85
C VAL A 124 -13.04 1.66 17.68
N ALA A 125 -13.12 0.54 16.98
CA ALA A 125 -11.97 -0.24 16.56
C ALA A 125 -11.94 -0.38 15.03
N ILE A 126 -10.81 -0.03 14.44
CA ILE A 126 -10.59 0.00 12.98
C ILE A 126 -9.55 -1.06 12.62
N ALA A 127 -9.95 -2.04 11.83
CA ALA A 127 -9.04 -3.00 11.23
C ALA A 127 -8.45 -2.36 9.95
N TRP A 128 -7.26 -1.81 10.03
CA TRP A 128 -6.60 -1.11 8.93
C TRP A 128 -5.91 -2.09 7.99
N GLY A 129 -6.71 -2.78 7.18
CA GLY A 129 -6.29 -3.77 6.20
C GLY A 129 -6.95 -5.13 6.39
N GLN A 130 -7.02 -5.86 5.29
CA GLN A 130 -7.64 -7.18 5.19
C GLN A 130 -6.78 -8.27 5.87
N GLY A 131 -7.38 -9.42 6.14
CA GLY A 131 -6.73 -10.58 6.73
C GLY A 131 -6.61 -10.51 8.25
N THR A 132 -5.41 -10.66 8.81
CA THR A 132 -5.24 -10.78 10.26
C THR A 132 -5.79 -9.60 11.07
N PRO A 133 -5.61 -8.32 10.70
CA PRO A 133 -6.24 -7.21 11.40
C PRO A 133 -7.77 -7.31 11.42
N THR A 134 -8.37 -7.64 10.26
CA THR A 134 -9.83 -7.81 10.14
C THR A 134 -10.33 -8.93 11.04
N HIS A 135 -9.70 -10.11 11.02
CA HIS A 135 -10.08 -11.23 11.85
C HIS A 135 -9.96 -10.90 13.34
N PHE A 136 -8.85 -10.27 13.74
CA PHE A 136 -8.55 -9.98 15.13
C PHE A 136 -9.50 -8.93 15.71
N VAL A 137 -9.75 -7.84 15.02
CA VAL A 137 -10.70 -6.80 15.46
C VAL A 137 -12.11 -7.39 15.58
N ALA A 138 -12.52 -8.22 14.62
CA ALA A 138 -13.83 -8.87 14.65
C ALA A 138 -14.05 -9.70 15.91
N GLU A 139 -13.05 -10.52 16.33
CA GLU A 139 -13.25 -11.55 17.36
C GLU A 139 -12.56 -11.26 18.70
N LYS A 140 -11.52 -10.43 18.73
CA LYS A 140 -10.65 -10.27 19.91
C LYS A 140 -10.63 -8.86 20.50
N VAL A 141 -11.32 -7.90 19.87
CA VAL A 141 -11.38 -6.51 20.34
C VAL A 141 -12.77 -6.22 20.88
N ASN A 142 -12.81 -5.68 22.10
CA ASN A 142 -14.02 -5.13 22.71
C ASN A 142 -14.18 -3.67 22.27
N ALA A 143 -15.11 -3.40 21.37
CA ALA A 143 -15.42 -2.07 20.89
C ALA A 143 -16.92 -1.90 20.65
N VAL A 144 -17.42 -0.68 20.87
CA VAL A 144 -18.82 -0.34 20.61
C VAL A 144 -19.13 -0.37 19.13
N LYS A 145 -18.20 0.16 18.31
CA LYS A 145 -18.27 0.18 16.85
C LYS A 145 -17.03 -0.46 16.24
N LYS A 146 -17.19 -1.21 15.16
CA LYS A 146 -16.09 -1.82 14.42
C LYS A 146 -16.12 -1.43 12.94
N ILE A 147 -14.98 -1.05 12.42
CA ILE A 147 -14.81 -0.63 11.01
C ILE A 147 -13.74 -1.51 10.37
N ALA A 148 -14.06 -2.18 9.25
CA ALA A 148 -13.09 -2.86 8.42
C ALA A 148 -12.58 -1.91 7.34
N TRP A 149 -11.26 -1.87 7.11
CA TRP A 149 -10.63 -1.08 6.05
C TRP A 149 -10.10 -1.99 4.95
N VAL A 150 -10.58 -1.80 3.73
CA VAL A 150 -10.32 -2.64 2.56
C VAL A 150 -9.42 -1.87 1.60
N ASN A 151 -8.16 -2.28 1.51
CA ASN A 151 -7.10 -1.62 0.73
C ASN A 151 -6.82 -2.29 -0.62
N ALA A 152 -7.36 -3.48 -0.87
CA ALA A 152 -7.10 -4.24 -2.08
C ALA A 152 -8.33 -5.02 -2.53
N ASP A 153 -8.38 -5.34 -3.82
CA ASP A 153 -9.41 -6.18 -4.41
C ASP A 153 -9.46 -7.54 -3.70
N TYR A 154 -10.60 -7.85 -3.11
CA TYR A 154 -10.80 -9.03 -2.28
C TYR A 154 -10.51 -10.35 -3.03
N GLU A 155 -11.04 -10.48 -4.23
CA GLU A 155 -10.83 -11.66 -5.07
C GLU A 155 -9.43 -11.67 -5.69
N GLY A 156 -8.94 -10.52 -6.13
CA GLY A 156 -7.61 -10.37 -6.71
C GLY A 156 -6.47 -10.72 -5.74
N VAL A 157 -6.67 -10.56 -4.43
CA VAL A 157 -5.73 -11.00 -3.39
C VAL A 157 -5.89 -12.49 -3.05
N GLY A 158 -7.00 -13.13 -3.45
CA GLY A 158 -7.25 -14.56 -3.25
C GLY A 158 -7.81 -14.93 -1.88
N PHE A 159 -8.61 -14.05 -1.26
CA PHE A 159 -9.35 -14.38 -0.04
C PHE A 159 -10.57 -15.26 -0.38
N ASP A 160 -10.88 -16.21 0.49
CA ASP A 160 -12.08 -17.02 0.41
C ASP A 160 -13.27 -16.31 1.10
N ARG A 161 -14.31 -16.02 0.31
CA ARG A 161 -15.54 -15.35 0.77
C ARG A 161 -16.27 -16.16 1.85
N GLY A 162 -16.34 -17.47 1.68
CA GLY A 162 -17.06 -18.34 2.63
C GLY A 162 -16.46 -18.28 4.01
N PHE A 163 -15.11 -18.16 4.09
CA PHE A 163 -14.38 -18.02 5.34
C PHE A 163 -14.65 -16.66 6.01
N ASP A 164 -14.61 -15.56 5.24
CA ASP A 164 -14.67 -14.21 5.82
C ASP A 164 -16.09 -13.65 5.97
N ARG A 165 -17.10 -14.35 5.47
CA ARG A 165 -18.50 -13.89 5.50
C ARG A 165 -18.95 -13.52 6.91
N GLU A 166 -18.79 -14.42 7.90
CA GLU A 166 -19.19 -14.16 9.29
C GLU A 166 -18.31 -13.08 9.95
N ILE A 167 -17.07 -12.94 9.51
CA ILE A 167 -16.12 -11.94 10.00
C ILE A 167 -16.61 -10.54 9.62
N TYR A 168 -16.89 -10.29 8.34
CA TYR A 168 -17.40 -8.99 7.89
C TYR A 168 -18.80 -8.66 8.43
N GLY A 169 -19.59 -9.68 8.74
CA GLY A 169 -20.88 -9.52 9.43
C GLY A 169 -20.79 -8.81 10.78
N ARG A 170 -19.64 -8.90 11.45
CA ARG A 170 -19.38 -8.29 12.78
C ARG A 170 -18.95 -6.83 12.72
N TYR A 171 -18.84 -6.24 11.53
CA TYR A 171 -18.47 -4.86 11.34
C TYR A 171 -19.72 -3.99 11.10
N ASP A 172 -19.68 -2.78 11.63
CA ASP A 172 -20.72 -1.77 11.43
C ASP A 172 -20.53 -1.05 10.09
N TYR A 173 -19.26 -0.77 9.74
CA TYR A 173 -18.87 -0.18 8.46
C TYR A 173 -17.73 -0.98 7.80
N ILE A 174 -17.73 -0.97 6.46
CA ILE A 174 -16.67 -1.53 5.62
C ILE A 174 -16.21 -0.40 4.70
N SER A 175 -15.07 0.19 5.03
CA SER A 175 -14.49 1.31 4.29
C SER A 175 -13.56 0.81 3.20
N CYS A 176 -13.88 1.09 1.94
CA CYS A 176 -13.03 0.80 0.79
C CYS A 176 -12.32 2.07 0.32
N VAL A 177 -11.07 1.93 -0.15
CA VAL A 177 -10.21 3.07 -0.50
C VAL A 177 -10.48 3.68 -1.87
N SER A 178 -11.44 3.15 -2.64
CA SER A 178 -11.91 3.73 -3.91
C SER A 178 -13.36 3.33 -4.20
N GLY A 179 -14.03 4.09 -5.08
CA GLY A 179 -15.38 3.79 -5.53
C GLY A 179 -15.48 2.44 -6.21
N GLN A 180 -14.54 2.14 -7.11
CA GLN A 180 -14.47 0.85 -7.81
C GLN A 180 -14.28 -0.32 -6.83
N LEU A 181 -13.41 -0.15 -5.83
CA LEU A 181 -13.21 -1.19 -4.82
C LEU A 181 -14.47 -1.40 -3.97
N SER A 182 -15.23 -0.33 -3.70
CA SER A 182 -16.52 -0.40 -3.02
C SER A 182 -17.56 -1.20 -3.82
N GLU A 183 -17.62 -1.01 -5.14
CA GLU A 183 -18.50 -1.75 -6.03
C GLU A 183 -18.13 -3.23 -6.07
N LYS A 184 -16.86 -3.55 -6.33
CA LYS A 184 -16.35 -4.93 -6.30
C LYS A 184 -16.64 -5.61 -4.95
N PHE A 185 -16.44 -4.90 -3.83
CA PHE A 185 -16.72 -5.48 -2.52
C PHE A 185 -18.21 -5.77 -2.30
N ARG A 186 -19.11 -4.89 -2.80
CA ARG A 186 -20.57 -5.13 -2.79
C ARG A 186 -20.98 -6.33 -3.64
N GLU A 187 -20.31 -6.55 -4.78
CA GLU A 187 -20.52 -7.74 -5.62
C GLU A 187 -20.12 -9.03 -4.89
N VAL A 188 -18.98 -9.01 -4.19
CA VAL A 188 -18.50 -10.15 -3.40
C VAL A 188 -19.38 -10.41 -2.18
N PHE A 189 -19.82 -9.36 -1.47
CA PHE A 189 -20.63 -9.44 -0.25
C PHE A 189 -21.91 -8.61 -0.36
N PRO A 190 -22.87 -9.00 -1.22
CA PRO A 190 -24.11 -8.24 -1.40
C PRO A 190 -24.93 -8.10 -0.11
N GLU A 191 -24.82 -9.06 0.82
CA GLU A 191 -25.46 -9.01 2.12
C GLU A 191 -24.96 -7.89 3.04
N TYR A 192 -23.81 -7.29 2.72
CA TYR A 192 -23.20 -6.18 3.48
C TYR A 192 -23.12 -4.89 2.67
N ALA A 193 -23.78 -4.80 1.53
CA ALA A 193 -23.72 -3.65 0.63
C ALA A 193 -24.01 -2.31 1.33
N GLU A 194 -24.99 -2.29 2.24
CA GLU A 194 -25.38 -1.10 3.01
C GLU A 194 -24.32 -0.63 4.03
N LYS A 195 -23.40 -1.52 4.41
CA LYS A 195 -22.28 -1.20 5.32
C LYS A 195 -21.08 -0.61 4.59
N VAL A 196 -21.05 -0.72 3.25
CA VAL A 196 -19.89 -0.31 2.44
C VAL A 196 -19.90 1.18 2.20
N VAL A 197 -18.83 1.83 2.62
CA VAL A 197 -18.57 3.26 2.41
C VAL A 197 -17.24 3.44 1.66
N THR A 198 -17.13 4.53 0.91
CA THR A 198 -15.87 4.89 0.26
C THR A 198 -15.18 5.99 1.04
N VAL A 199 -13.94 5.74 1.45
CA VAL A 199 -13.03 6.73 2.02
C VAL A 199 -11.69 6.58 1.33
N TYR A 200 -11.32 7.57 0.53
CA TYR A 200 -10.07 7.53 -0.22
C TYR A 200 -8.86 7.61 0.72
N ASP A 201 -7.77 6.95 0.33
CA ASP A 201 -6.50 7.08 1.03
C ASP A 201 -6.02 8.52 1.07
N ILE A 202 -5.59 8.98 2.24
CA ILE A 202 -5.22 10.38 2.43
C ILE A 202 -3.77 10.61 2.01
N ASN A 203 -3.59 11.59 1.12
CA ASN A 203 -2.30 12.15 0.75
C ASN A 203 -2.20 13.60 1.28
N SER A 204 -1.28 13.84 2.20
CA SER A 204 -0.98 15.19 2.65
C SER A 204 0.07 15.84 1.74
N GLU A 205 -0.35 16.84 0.95
CA GLU A 205 0.55 17.60 0.08
C GLU A 205 1.68 18.25 0.89
N LYS A 206 1.37 18.83 2.03
CA LYS A 206 2.34 19.48 2.92
C LYS A 206 3.40 18.49 3.42
N LEU A 207 2.97 17.30 3.85
CA LEU A 207 3.88 16.26 4.35
C LEU A 207 4.81 15.76 3.23
N ILE A 208 4.24 15.44 2.06
CA ILE A 208 5.00 14.93 0.90
C ILE A 208 6.03 15.95 0.45
N ARG A 209 5.66 17.23 0.33
CA ARG A 209 6.59 18.30 -0.04
C ARG A 209 7.69 18.49 1.00
N SER A 210 7.37 18.47 2.28
CA SER A 210 8.37 18.57 3.37
C SER A 210 9.36 17.40 3.31
N MET A 211 8.87 16.18 3.17
CA MET A 211 9.73 14.98 3.08
C MET A 211 10.59 14.97 1.82
N ALA A 212 10.14 15.59 0.72
CA ALA A 212 10.89 15.68 -0.52
C ALA A 212 12.11 16.64 -0.44
N GLU A 213 12.19 17.48 0.60
CA GLU A 213 13.35 18.34 0.86
C GLU A 213 14.46 17.63 1.68
N GLU A 214 14.18 16.44 2.21
CA GLU A 214 15.18 15.68 2.97
C GLU A 214 16.32 15.21 2.05
N PRO A 215 17.55 15.10 2.56
CA PRO A 215 18.68 14.61 1.78
C PRO A 215 18.49 13.15 1.38
N ALA A 216 18.93 12.80 0.17
CA ALA A 216 18.91 11.44 -0.35
C ALA A 216 20.25 11.11 -1.04
N ASP A 217 20.64 9.84 -0.96
CA ASP A 217 21.80 9.31 -1.66
C ASP A 217 21.41 8.94 -3.10
N LEU A 218 21.50 9.92 -3.99
CA LEU A 218 21.18 9.75 -5.40
C LEU A 218 22.34 9.03 -6.14
N PRO A 219 22.02 8.08 -7.03
CA PRO A 219 23.04 7.48 -7.88
C PRO A 219 23.59 8.51 -8.89
N SER A 220 24.61 8.11 -9.64
CA SER A 220 25.10 8.93 -10.76
C SER A 220 24.00 9.03 -11.82
N LEU A 221 23.54 10.24 -12.10
CA LEU A 221 22.47 10.55 -13.03
C LEU A 221 23.02 11.06 -14.37
N HIS A 222 22.39 10.68 -15.47
CA HIS A 222 22.66 11.22 -16.82
C HIS A 222 21.35 11.35 -17.60
N GLY A 223 21.32 12.27 -18.55
CA GLY A 223 20.16 12.52 -19.39
C GLY A 223 18.88 12.86 -18.62
N THR A 224 17.74 12.44 -19.16
CA THR A 224 16.44 12.62 -18.52
C THR A 224 16.28 11.64 -17.34
N VAL A 225 15.95 12.14 -16.17
CA VAL A 225 15.78 11.32 -14.97
C VAL A 225 14.33 10.83 -14.88
N ILE A 226 14.15 9.53 -14.96
CA ILE A 226 12.85 8.86 -14.84
C ILE A 226 12.77 8.20 -13.47
N THR A 227 11.61 8.25 -12.83
CA THR A 227 11.41 7.63 -11.51
C THR A 227 10.17 6.76 -11.48
N THR A 228 10.25 5.66 -10.74
CA THR A 228 9.13 4.78 -10.40
C THR A 228 9.26 4.36 -8.94
N VAL A 229 8.14 4.31 -8.22
CA VAL A 229 8.09 3.86 -6.82
C VAL A 229 7.06 2.75 -6.67
N GLY A 230 7.47 1.59 -6.15
CA GLY A 230 6.54 0.48 -5.91
C GLY A 230 7.24 -0.84 -5.62
N ARG A 231 6.48 -1.82 -5.11
CA ARG A 231 6.99 -3.17 -4.86
C ARG A 231 7.35 -3.86 -6.18
N LEU A 232 8.44 -4.61 -6.19
CA LEU A 232 8.89 -5.39 -7.36
C LEU A 232 8.07 -6.67 -7.45
N VAL A 233 6.85 -6.54 -7.97
CA VAL A 233 5.84 -7.61 -8.17
C VAL A 233 5.18 -7.47 -9.53
N THR A 234 4.63 -8.54 -10.07
CA THR A 234 3.96 -8.62 -11.40
C THR A 234 2.91 -7.53 -11.58
N GLN A 235 2.16 -7.20 -10.52
CA GLN A 235 1.16 -6.14 -10.52
C GLN A 235 1.71 -4.81 -11.01
N LYS A 236 2.95 -4.46 -10.66
CA LYS A 236 3.58 -3.16 -10.97
C LYS A 236 4.19 -3.07 -12.37
N GLY A 237 4.26 -4.19 -13.11
CA GLY A 237 4.64 -4.19 -14.53
C GLY A 237 6.08 -3.74 -14.81
N TYR A 238 7.04 -4.04 -13.94
CA TYR A 238 8.44 -3.68 -14.18
C TYR A 238 9.06 -4.35 -15.40
N ASP A 239 8.52 -5.48 -15.83
CA ASP A 239 8.88 -6.10 -17.09
C ASP A 239 8.54 -5.21 -18.29
N ILE A 240 7.39 -4.50 -18.25
CA ILE A 240 6.99 -3.48 -19.25
C ILE A 240 7.96 -2.29 -19.18
N ALA A 241 8.29 -1.81 -17.96
CA ALA A 241 9.21 -0.71 -17.76
C ALA A 241 10.61 -0.98 -18.32
N ILE A 242 11.17 -2.18 -18.08
CA ILE A 242 12.50 -2.55 -18.57
C ILE A 242 12.51 -2.70 -20.10
N GLU A 243 11.45 -3.27 -20.70
CA GLU A 243 11.33 -3.32 -22.17
C GLU A 243 11.19 -1.91 -22.77
N ALA A 244 10.42 -1.02 -22.14
CA ALA A 244 10.34 0.38 -22.56
C ALA A 244 11.71 1.08 -22.48
N ALA A 245 12.48 0.84 -21.41
CA ALA A 245 13.85 1.35 -21.27
C ALA A 245 14.77 0.84 -22.38
N ARG A 246 14.67 -0.45 -22.79
CA ARG A 246 15.38 -0.99 -23.93
C ARG A 246 15.04 -0.22 -25.22
N ILE A 247 13.75 0.00 -25.48
CA ILE A 247 13.29 0.75 -26.65
C ILE A 247 13.82 2.19 -26.63
N LEU A 248 13.80 2.86 -25.47
CA LEU A 248 14.37 4.22 -25.32
C LEU A 248 15.84 4.23 -25.71
N LYS A 249 16.63 3.28 -25.21
CA LYS A 249 18.06 3.15 -25.53
C LYS A 249 18.31 2.89 -27.00
N GLU A 250 17.57 1.98 -27.62
CA GLU A 250 17.65 1.70 -29.07
C GLU A 250 17.31 2.92 -29.95
N ARG A 251 16.44 3.81 -29.46
CA ARG A 251 16.09 5.07 -30.10
C ARG A 251 17.05 6.23 -29.80
N GLY A 252 18.16 5.94 -29.08
CA GLY A 252 19.21 6.88 -28.76
C GLY A 252 18.85 7.90 -27.66
N ALA A 253 17.86 7.62 -26.83
CA ALA A 253 17.54 8.47 -25.71
C ALA A 253 18.63 8.36 -24.62
N ASP A 254 18.99 9.50 -24.04
CA ASP A 254 19.87 9.58 -22.88
C ASP A 254 19.01 9.74 -21.63
N PHE A 255 19.05 8.76 -20.73
CA PHE A 255 18.19 8.71 -19.54
C PHE A 255 18.78 7.90 -18.41
N THR A 256 18.35 8.20 -17.19
CA THR A 256 18.53 7.36 -15.99
C THR A 256 17.17 7.07 -15.39
N TRP A 257 16.79 5.79 -15.29
CA TRP A 257 15.53 5.36 -14.68
C TRP A 257 15.78 4.78 -13.29
N MET A 258 15.38 5.51 -12.26
CA MET A 258 15.48 5.09 -10.86
C MET A 258 14.20 4.41 -10.39
N VAL A 259 14.34 3.25 -9.72
CA VAL A 259 13.23 2.50 -9.12
C VAL A 259 13.44 2.37 -7.62
N CYS A 260 12.56 2.98 -6.84
CA CYS A 260 12.51 2.81 -5.38
C CYS A 260 11.54 1.69 -5.03
N GLY A 261 12.06 0.54 -4.60
CA GLY A 261 11.24 -0.61 -4.20
C GLY A 261 12.01 -1.90 -4.08
N GLU A 262 11.38 -2.88 -3.46
CA GLU A 262 11.85 -4.25 -3.32
C GLU A 262 10.70 -5.23 -3.58
N GLY A 263 11.05 -6.49 -3.84
CA GLY A 263 10.06 -7.53 -4.03
C GLY A 263 10.61 -8.83 -4.61
N PRO A 264 9.77 -9.85 -4.68
CA PRO A 264 10.18 -11.20 -5.12
C PRO A 264 10.71 -11.25 -6.55
N GLU A 265 10.36 -10.28 -7.40
CA GLU A 265 10.82 -10.27 -8.81
C GLU A 265 12.20 -9.63 -8.99
N ARG A 266 12.84 -9.07 -7.94
CA ARG A 266 14.13 -8.37 -8.06
C ARG A 266 15.15 -9.13 -8.88
N LYS A 267 15.40 -10.41 -8.56
CA LYS A 267 16.40 -11.21 -9.25
C LYS A 267 16.11 -11.34 -10.75
N MET A 268 14.88 -11.64 -11.11
CA MET A 268 14.44 -11.75 -12.51
C MET A 268 14.61 -10.42 -13.26
N LEU A 269 14.26 -9.30 -12.61
CA LEU A 269 14.41 -7.97 -13.19
C LEU A 269 15.89 -7.58 -13.37
N GLU A 270 16.78 -7.88 -12.42
CA GLU A 270 18.23 -7.67 -12.54
C GLU A 270 18.84 -8.49 -13.69
N GLU A 271 18.41 -9.74 -13.86
CA GLU A 271 18.82 -10.57 -15.00
C GLU A 271 18.39 -9.94 -16.33
N LYS A 272 17.17 -9.42 -16.42
CA LYS A 272 16.64 -8.76 -17.64
C LYS A 272 17.35 -7.43 -17.94
N ILE A 273 17.62 -6.62 -16.91
CA ILE A 273 18.44 -5.40 -17.01
C ILE A 273 19.83 -5.74 -17.57
N GLY A 274 20.44 -6.82 -17.06
CA GLY A 274 21.72 -7.31 -17.52
C GLY A 274 21.72 -7.75 -19.00
N GLN A 275 20.70 -8.50 -19.42
CA GLN A 275 20.53 -8.99 -20.79
C GLN A 275 20.45 -7.85 -21.81
N TYR A 276 19.80 -6.74 -21.42
CA TYR A 276 19.64 -5.56 -22.30
C TYR A 276 20.75 -4.52 -22.14
N GLY A 277 21.76 -4.77 -21.29
CA GLY A 277 22.87 -3.84 -21.06
C GLY A 277 22.44 -2.52 -20.44
N LEU A 278 21.37 -2.53 -19.62
CA LEU A 278 20.74 -1.34 -19.02
C LEU A 278 21.27 -1.03 -17.60
N GLN A 279 22.35 -1.67 -17.13
CA GLN A 279 22.80 -1.56 -15.74
C GLN A 279 23.15 -0.13 -15.29
N LYS A 280 23.48 0.77 -16.24
CA LYS A 280 23.76 2.18 -15.97
C LYS A 280 22.52 3.07 -16.15
N ASP A 281 21.55 2.59 -16.91
CA ASP A 281 20.40 3.37 -17.35
C ASP A 281 19.13 3.06 -16.52
N PHE A 282 19.03 1.83 -15.94
CA PHE A 282 17.87 1.37 -15.15
C PHE A 282 18.35 0.83 -13.81
N ILE A 283 18.12 1.59 -12.73
CA ILE A 283 18.74 1.37 -11.40
C ILE A 283 17.69 0.98 -10.36
N LEU A 284 17.79 -0.25 -9.82
CA LEU A 284 16.96 -0.71 -8.70
C LEU A 284 17.58 -0.27 -7.37
N LEU A 285 17.08 0.80 -6.77
CA LEU A 285 17.60 1.42 -5.55
C LEU A 285 17.28 0.65 -4.26
N GLY A 286 16.43 -0.38 -4.34
CA GLY A 286 15.93 -1.05 -3.14
C GLY A 286 14.88 -0.23 -2.39
N VAL A 287 14.57 -0.65 -1.15
CA VAL A 287 13.62 0.04 -0.29
C VAL A 287 14.19 1.39 0.13
N GLN A 288 13.47 2.45 -0.22
CA GLN A 288 13.76 3.79 0.30
C GLN A 288 12.71 4.15 1.36
N ALA A 289 13.18 4.49 2.55
CA ALA A 289 12.31 4.88 3.67
C ALA A 289 11.50 6.14 3.32
N ASN A 290 12.17 7.09 2.66
CA ASN A 290 11.57 8.29 2.09
C ASN A 290 11.86 8.31 0.58
N PRO A 291 10.90 7.95 -0.29
CA PRO A 291 11.11 7.95 -1.74
C PRO A 291 10.97 9.33 -2.38
N TYR A 292 10.45 10.33 -1.65
CA TYR A 292 10.10 11.63 -2.24
C TYR A 292 11.28 12.45 -2.75
N PRO A 293 12.48 12.46 -2.11
CA PRO A 293 13.63 13.13 -2.69
C PRO A 293 14.04 12.53 -4.04
N TYR A 294 13.92 11.20 -4.20
CA TYR A 294 14.18 10.52 -5.47
C TYR A 294 13.12 10.89 -6.52
N MET A 295 11.83 10.89 -6.14
CA MET A 295 10.74 11.34 -7.03
C MET A 295 10.93 12.80 -7.43
N LYS A 296 11.34 13.67 -6.50
CA LYS A 296 11.62 15.09 -6.75
C LYS A 296 12.83 15.28 -7.70
N ALA A 297 13.83 14.42 -7.61
CA ALA A 297 14.98 14.45 -8.51
C ALA A 297 14.64 14.01 -9.95
N GLY A 298 13.53 13.27 -10.15
CA GLY A 298 13.06 12.84 -11.46
C GLY A 298 12.48 13.98 -12.28
N ASP A 299 12.66 13.91 -13.60
CA ASP A 299 11.97 14.76 -14.57
C ASP A 299 10.59 14.19 -14.91
N ILE A 300 10.51 12.87 -15.06
CA ILE A 300 9.29 12.14 -15.44
C ILE A 300 9.04 11.02 -14.41
N TYR A 301 7.81 10.90 -13.96
CA TYR A 301 7.36 9.76 -13.17
C TYR A 301 6.65 8.75 -14.08
N VAL A 302 6.99 7.46 -13.96
CA VAL A 302 6.38 6.42 -14.78
C VAL A 302 5.74 5.36 -13.90
N GLN A 303 4.49 5.00 -14.20
CA GLN A 303 3.72 3.95 -13.52
C GLN A 303 3.26 2.91 -14.54
N THR A 304 3.87 1.73 -14.52
CA THR A 304 3.59 0.64 -15.47
C THR A 304 2.65 -0.44 -14.93
N SER A 305 1.87 -0.11 -13.93
CA SER A 305 0.99 -1.06 -13.23
C SER A 305 -0.03 -1.73 -14.15
N ARG A 306 -0.32 -3.00 -13.87
CA ARG A 306 -1.40 -3.75 -14.52
C ARG A 306 -2.75 -3.48 -13.89
N PHE A 307 -2.77 -3.31 -12.59
CA PHE A 307 -3.97 -2.96 -11.80
C PHE A 307 -3.58 -2.30 -10.50
N GLU A 308 -4.44 -1.44 -9.96
CA GLU A 308 -4.26 -0.71 -8.71
C GLU A 308 -5.57 -0.61 -7.93
N GLY A 309 -5.48 -0.37 -6.61
CA GLY A 309 -6.63 0.01 -5.81
C GLY A 309 -6.94 1.50 -5.93
N TYR A 310 -5.91 2.36 -5.81
CA TYR A 310 -5.98 3.81 -5.97
C TYR A 310 -4.72 4.40 -6.62
N CYS A 311 -3.54 3.80 -6.43
CA CYS A 311 -2.23 4.25 -6.91
C CYS A 311 -1.74 5.55 -6.25
N LEU A 312 -1.51 5.50 -4.93
CA LEU A 312 -1.00 6.63 -4.14
C LEU A 312 0.26 7.29 -4.74
N THR A 313 1.19 6.48 -5.27
CA THR A 313 2.46 6.96 -5.84
C THR A 313 2.26 7.87 -7.06
N LEU A 314 1.18 7.70 -7.81
CA LEU A 314 0.84 8.58 -8.93
C LEU A 314 0.38 9.96 -8.43
N THR A 315 -0.47 10.01 -7.41
CA THR A 315 -0.84 11.26 -6.74
C THR A 315 0.38 11.98 -6.15
N GLU A 316 1.30 11.21 -5.54
CA GLU A 316 2.53 11.74 -4.95
C GLU A 316 3.44 12.39 -5.98
N ALA A 317 3.61 11.77 -7.14
CA ALA A 317 4.37 12.34 -8.24
C ALA A 317 3.75 13.66 -8.73
N ARG A 318 2.42 13.72 -8.84
CA ARG A 318 1.69 14.93 -9.20
C ARG A 318 1.82 16.02 -8.15
N ILE A 319 1.77 15.69 -6.84
CA ILE A 319 2.05 16.61 -5.74
C ILE A 319 3.44 17.24 -5.89
N LEU A 320 4.41 16.46 -6.34
CA LEU A 320 5.77 16.93 -6.59
C LEU A 320 5.94 17.59 -7.97
N ASN A 321 4.85 17.81 -8.71
CA ASN A 321 4.82 18.40 -10.05
C ASN A 321 5.73 17.65 -11.05
N ARG A 322 5.66 16.32 -11.03
CA ARG A 322 6.38 15.45 -11.97
C ARG A 322 5.42 15.01 -13.06
N PRO A 323 5.65 15.39 -14.34
CA PRO A 323 4.88 14.86 -15.46
C PRO A 323 4.84 13.33 -15.40
N CYS A 324 3.64 12.76 -15.51
CA CYS A 324 3.42 11.33 -15.33
C CYS A 324 3.18 10.65 -16.67
N VAL A 325 3.74 9.44 -16.85
CA VAL A 325 3.31 8.47 -17.86
C VAL A 325 2.78 7.26 -17.12
N ALA A 326 1.52 6.92 -17.30
CA ALA A 326 0.87 5.79 -16.62
C ALA A 326 0.26 4.85 -17.66
N THR A 327 0.34 3.54 -17.41
CA THR A 327 -0.42 2.56 -18.19
C THR A 327 -1.91 2.69 -17.90
N ASP A 328 -2.74 2.26 -18.86
CA ASP A 328 -4.20 2.30 -18.79
C ASP A 328 -4.74 1.17 -17.88
N PHE A 329 -4.66 1.37 -16.57
CA PHE A 329 -5.28 0.49 -15.57
C PHE A 329 -6.59 1.11 -15.05
N ASP A 330 -7.51 0.27 -14.60
CA ASP A 330 -8.92 0.62 -14.34
C ASP A 330 -9.14 1.97 -13.62
N VAL A 331 -8.39 2.26 -12.55
CA VAL A 331 -8.58 3.47 -11.72
C VAL A 331 -7.68 4.65 -12.11
N VAL A 332 -6.96 4.56 -13.23
CA VAL A 332 -6.00 5.61 -13.62
C VAL A 332 -6.71 6.95 -13.89
N TYR A 333 -7.90 6.90 -14.46
CA TYR A 333 -8.69 8.08 -14.81
C TYR A 333 -9.38 8.75 -13.61
N ASP A 334 -9.36 8.14 -12.42
CA ASP A 334 -9.76 8.81 -11.19
C ASP A 334 -8.76 9.92 -10.79
N GLN A 335 -7.54 9.87 -11.36
CA GLN A 335 -6.45 10.76 -11.02
C GLN A 335 -5.83 11.46 -12.22
N MET A 336 -5.88 10.85 -13.42
CA MET A 336 -5.21 11.34 -14.61
C MET A 336 -6.19 12.00 -15.57
N VAL A 337 -5.85 13.21 -16.01
CA VAL A 337 -6.52 13.92 -17.10
C VAL A 337 -5.55 13.94 -18.27
N GLN A 338 -5.90 13.19 -19.32
CA GLN A 338 -5.03 12.95 -20.49
C GLN A 338 -4.52 14.25 -21.12
N GLY A 339 -3.20 14.42 -21.15
CA GLY A 339 -2.52 15.59 -21.72
C GLY A 339 -2.46 16.81 -20.81
N GLU A 340 -3.20 16.82 -19.69
CA GLU A 340 -3.25 17.93 -18.74
C GLU A 340 -2.29 17.71 -17.55
N ASN A 341 -2.42 16.60 -16.81
CA ASN A 341 -1.54 16.29 -15.69
C ASN A 341 -0.58 15.12 -15.94
N GLY A 342 -0.61 14.56 -17.14
CA GLY A 342 0.26 13.47 -17.59
C GLY A 342 -0.31 12.77 -18.82
N LEU A 343 0.28 11.64 -19.18
CA LEU A 343 -0.10 10.80 -20.30
C LEU A 343 -0.53 9.42 -19.81
N VAL A 344 -1.74 9.00 -20.17
CA VAL A 344 -2.20 7.61 -20.02
C VAL A 344 -1.94 6.92 -21.37
N VAL A 345 -1.27 5.77 -21.33
CA VAL A 345 -0.82 5.04 -22.52
C VAL A 345 -1.25 3.57 -22.43
N GLU A 346 -1.35 2.90 -23.58
CA GLU A 346 -1.60 1.45 -23.60
C GLU A 346 -0.58 0.70 -22.73
N MET A 347 -1.00 -0.42 -22.18
CA MET A 347 -0.18 -1.27 -21.28
C MET A 347 0.82 -2.12 -22.09
N THR A 348 1.59 -1.43 -22.97
CA THR A 348 2.64 -2.02 -23.79
C THR A 348 3.97 -1.27 -23.62
N PRO A 349 5.12 -1.96 -23.73
CA PRO A 349 6.42 -1.32 -23.67
C PRO A 349 6.59 -0.20 -24.69
N GLU A 350 6.07 -0.38 -25.91
CA GLU A 350 6.12 0.56 -27.02
C GLU A 350 5.38 1.86 -26.68
N ALA A 351 4.15 1.74 -26.15
CA ALA A 351 3.33 2.90 -25.77
C ALA A 351 3.94 3.66 -24.58
N VAL A 352 4.50 2.95 -23.59
CA VAL A 352 5.22 3.57 -22.46
C VAL A 352 6.46 4.33 -22.97
N ALA A 353 7.28 3.71 -23.82
CA ALA A 353 8.45 4.36 -24.39
C ALA A 353 8.07 5.59 -25.22
N GLU A 354 7.02 5.52 -26.03
CA GLU A 354 6.54 6.65 -26.84
C GLU A 354 6.03 7.79 -25.96
N GLY A 355 5.28 7.49 -24.90
CA GLY A 355 4.82 8.49 -23.92
C GLY A 355 5.98 9.24 -23.27
N ILE A 356 7.04 8.51 -22.88
CA ILE A 356 8.25 9.10 -22.31
C ILE A 356 8.96 9.97 -23.35
N LEU A 357 9.20 9.45 -24.58
CA LEU A 357 9.84 10.20 -25.65
C LEU A 357 9.08 11.46 -26.03
N ARG A 358 7.76 11.42 -25.99
CA ARG A 358 6.92 12.59 -26.25
C ARG A 358 7.19 13.69 -25.22
N LEU A 359 7.26 13.35 -23.93
CA LEU A 359 7.60 14.32 -22.88
C LEU A 359 9.05 14.84 -23.01
N MET A 360 10.00 13.99 -23.43
CA MET A 360 11.39 14.40 -23.64
C MET A 360 11.58 15.34 -24.82
N ARG A 361 10.78 15.18 -25.89
CA ARG A 361 10.96 15.88 -27.19
C ARG A 361 10.01 17.07 -27.37
N ASP A 362 8.98 17.18 -26.55
CA ASP A 362 7.99 18.27 -26.61
C ASP A 362 8.06 19.13 -25.32
N PRO A 363 8.95 20.14 -25.26
CA PRO A 363 9.06 21.03 -24.11
C PRO A 363 7.77 21.81 -23.81
N ALA A 364 6.93 22.06 -24.83
CA ALA A 364 5.67 22.79 -24.65
C ALA A 364 4.66 21.91 -23.90
N LEU A 365 4.50 20.65 -24.30
CA LEU A 365 3.66 19.68 -23.58
C LEU A 365 4.17 19.46 -22.14
N TYR A 366 5.49 19.30 -21.98
CA TYR A 366 6.10 19.12 -20.66
C TYR A 366 5.81 20.31 -19.74
N ALA A 367 5.98 21.53 -20.25
CA ALA A 367 5.71 22.75 -19.49
C ALA A 367 4.20 22.90 -19.16
N HIS A 368 3.33 22.60 -20.13
CA HIS A 368 1.88 22.61 -19.95
C HIS A 368 1.45 21.68 -18.82
N ILE A 369 1.90 20.43 -18.85
CA ILE A 369 1.56 19.44 -17.82
C ILE A 369 2.04 19.91 -16.43
N ARG A 370 3.26 20.41 -16.33
CA ARG A 370 3.78 20.93 -15.05
C ARG A 370 2.99 22.13 -14.56
N GLN A 371 2.59 23.05 -15.43
CA GLN A 371 1.80 24.21 -15.08
C GLN A 371 0.41 23.78 -14.59
N TYR A 372 -0.23 22.85 -15.28
CA TYR A 372 -1.51 22.29 -14.86
C TYR A 372 -1.39 21.65 -13.48
N GLN A 373 -0.38 20.79 -13.26
CA GLN A 373 -0.11 20.17 -11.97
C GLN A 373 0.16 21.20 -10.86
N GLN A 374 0.72 22.37 -11.14
CA GLN A 374 0.91 23.44 -10.15
C GLN A 374 -0.39 24.10 -9.74
N SER A 375 -1.38 24.15 -10.62
CA SER A 375 -2.67 24.81 -10.41
C SER A 375 -3.76 23.88 -9.88
N GLU A 376 -3.62 22.55 -10.09
CA GLU A 376 -4.62 21.59 -9.61
C GLU A 376 -4.55 21.37 -8.08
N GLU A 377 -5.70 21.17 -7.46
CA GLU A 377 -5.78 20.70 -6.07
C GLU A 377 -5.44 19.21 -6.03
N LYS A 378 -4.41 18.80 -5.29
CA LYS A 378 -3.85 17.45 -5.32
C LYS A 378 -3.97 16.70 -4.01
N GLY A 379 -4.00 17.41 -2.91
CA GLY A 379 -4.25 16.83 -1.60
C GLY A 379 -5.72 16.46 -1.46
N ASN A 380 -5.99 15.39 -0.74
CA ASN A 380 -7.33 15.01 -0.35
C ASN A 380 -7.46 14.95 1.18
N GLU A 381 -6.79 15.86 1.86
CA GLU A 381 -6.80 15.95 3.33
C GLU A 381 -8.21 16.13 3.89
N GLY A 382 -9.13 16.68 3.09
CA GLY A 382 -10.55 16.77 3.40
C GLY A 382 -11.25 15.43 3.61
N GLU A 383 -10.70 14.32 3.09
CA GLU A 383 -11.24 12.97 3.31
C GLU A 383 -11.26 12.58 4.80
N ILE A 384 -10.43 13.22 5.63
CA ILE A 384 -10.46 13.00 7.08
C ILE A 384 -11.83 13.31 7.68
N GLN A 385 -12.60 14.24 7.09
CA GLN A 385 -13.95 14.58 7.54
C GLN A 385 -14.92 13.40 7.34
N ARG A 386 -14.71 12.58 6.30
CA ARG A 386 -15.47 11.34 6.12
C ARG A 386 -15.13 10.32 7.20
N VAL A 387 -13.85 10.21 7.54
CA VAL A 387 -13.42 9.36 8.66
C VAL A 387 -14.09 9.81 9.95
N PHE A 388 -14.01 11.10 10.29
CA PHE A 388 -14.64 11.62 11.50
C PHE A 388 -16.15 11.39 11.52
N ARG A 389 -16.85 11.53 10.39
CA ARG A 389 -18.27 11.23 10.28
C ARG A 389 -18.58 9.79 10.68
N ILE A 390 -17.86 8.82 10.11
CA ILE A 390 -18.05 7.39 10.42
C ILE A 390 -17.73 7.09 11.90
N LEU A 391 -16.77 7.82 12.50
CA LEU A 391 -16.45 7.67 13.92
C LEU A 391 -17.55 8.23 14.84
N GLU A 392 -18.33 9.20 14.38
CA GLU A 392 -19.36 9.88 15.20
C GLU A 392 -20.76 9.26 15.05
N GLU A 393 -21.13 8.79 13.85
CA GLU A 393 -22.38 8.04 13.62
C GLU A 393 -22.43 6.74 14.42
#